data_2c95b212b925c5a49a022bfbec2f0ca3
#
_entry.id   2c95b212b925c5a49a022bfbec2f0ca3
#
_cell.length_a   1.000
_cell.length_b   1.000
_cell.length_c   1.000
_cell.angle_alpha   90.00
_cell.angle_beta   90.00
_cell.angle_gamma   90.00
#
_symmetry.space_group_name_H-M   'P 1'
#
loop_
_entity.id
_entity.type
_entity.pdbx_description
1 polymer ?
#
loop_
_entity_poly.entity_id
_entity_poly.type
_entity_poly.pdbx_seq_one_letter_code
_entity_poly.pdbx_strand_id
1 'polypeptide(L)'
;MDHNKLWKILKEMGIPDHWTCLLRNLYAGQEATVRTGHGTEDWFQIGKGVRQACILSPCLFNLYAEYIIRNAGLEEAQAAIKIARRNINNLRYADDTTLMAESEEELKSLLMKVKEESEKVGLNLNIQTTKIMASGPITSWQIGKQWKQWLALFLGGLQNHCRW
;
A
#
# COMPACT_ATOMS: atom_id res chain seq x y z
N MET A 1 -4.79 8.87 0.62
CA MET A 1 -5.00 8.69 2.08
C MET A 1 -5.82 9.87 2.58
N ASP A 2 -6.93 9.62 3.24
CA ASP A 2 -7.81 10.63 3.83
C ASP A 2 -7.37 10.94 5.26
N HIS A 3 -7.28 12.22 5.66
CA HIS A 3 -6.78 12.59 6.98
C HIS A 3 -7.70 12.10 8.10
N ASN A 4 -9.03 12.16 7.94
CA ASN A 4 -9.95 11.68 8.97
C ASN A 4 -9.84 10.19 9.20
N LYS A 5 -9.65 9.41 8.12
CA LYS A 5 -9.40 7.98 8.20
C LYS A 5 -8.04 7.70 8.86
N LEU A 6 -7.00 8.49 8.54
CA LEU A 6 -5.70 8.36 9.16
C LEU A 6 -5.78 8.50 10.68
N TRP A 7 -6.47 9.53 11.19
CA TRP A 7 -6.59 9.75 12.64
C TRP A 7 -7.32 8.60 13.34
N LYS A 8 -8.33 8.04 12.70
CA LYS A 8 -9.03 6.86 13.21
C LYS A 8 -8.12 5.64 13.26
N ILE A 9 -7.39 5.38 12.20
CA ILE A 9 -6.43 4.28 12.09
C ILE A 9 -5.34 4.39 13.15
N LEU A 10 -4.74 5.56 13.35
CA LEU A 10 -3.72 5.76 14.37
C LEU A 10 -4.24 5.43 15.76
N LYS A 11 -5.47 5.81 16.07
CA LYS A 11 -6.12 5.48 17.34
C LYS A 11 -6.35 3.97 17.50
N GLU A 12 -6.86 3.30 16.46
CA GLU A 12 -7.09 1.85 16.44
C GLU A 12 -5.76 1.05 16.52
N MET A 13 -4.68 1.62 15.99
CA MET A 13 -3.32 1.06 16.11
C MET A 13 -2.67 1.31 17.48
N GLY A 14 -3.37 1.95 18.41
CA GLY A 14 -2.89 2.19 19.77
C GLY A 14 -1.95 3.39 19.90
N ILE A 15 -1.90 4.28 18.92
CA ILE A 15 -1.10 5.52 19.03
C ILE A 15 -1.78 6.45 20.05
N PRO A 16 -1.06 6.93 21.08
CA PRO A 16 -1.60 7.79 22.10
C PRO A 16 -2.25 9.06 21.57
N ASP A 17 -3.34 9.49 22.20
CA ASP A 17 -4.14 10.64 21.73
C ASP A 17 -3.33 11.94 21.62
N HIS A 18 -2.36 12.16 22.50
CA HIS A 18 -1.52 13.37 22.45
C HIS A 18 -0.66 13.43 21.17
N TRP A 19 -0.11 12.29 20.69
CA TRP A 19 0.61 12.23 19.42
C TRP A 19 -0.32 12.43 18.23
N THR A 20 -1.50 11.83 18.29
CA THR A 20 -2.52 12.02 17.24
C THR A 20 -2.98 13.48 17.17
N CYS A 21 -3.11 14.15 18.32
CA CYS A 21 -3.43 15.59 18.38
C CYS A 21 -2.33 16.46 17.76
N LEU A 22 -1.05 16.19 18.08
CA LEU A 22 0.08 16.91 17.49
C LEU A 22 0.13 16.73 15.97
N LEU A 23 -0.08 15.52 15.48
CA LEU A 23 -0.13 15.24 14.04
C LEU A 23 -1.32 15.96 13.38
N ARG A 24 -2.50 15.97 13.99
CA ARG A 24 -3.65 16.72 13.49
C ARG A 24 -3.32 18.21 13.35
N ASN A 25 -2.70 18.80 14.37
CA ASN A 25 -2.29 20.21 14.33
C ASN A 25 -1.27 20.48 13.24
N LEU A 26 -0.33 19.55 13.00
CA LEU A 26 0.66 19.64 11.93
C LEU A 26 0.00 19.64 10.54
N TYR A 27 -1.08 18.90 10.37
CA TYR A 27 -1.80 18.76 9.11
C TYR A 27 -3.00 19.74 8.99
N ALA A 28 -3.37 20.43 10.06
CA ALA A 28 -4.47 21.40 10.05
C ALA A 28 -4.08 22.66 9.26
N GLY A 29 -4.99 23.11 8.39
CA GLY A 29 -4.80 24.35 7.64
C GLY A 29 -3.65 24.31 6.63
N GLN A 30 -3.20 23.15 6.23
CA GLN A 30 -2.18 23.05 5.18
C GLN A 30 -2.76 23.50 3.84
N GLU A 31 -2.04 24.39 3.19
CA GLU A 31 -2.37 24.92 1.88
C GLU A 31 -1.20 24.69 0.92
N ALA A 32 -1.53 24.57 -0.35
CA ALA A 32 -0.57 24.49 -1.43
C ALA A 32 -0.98 25.40 -2.59
N THR A 33 0.00 25.77 -3.39
CA THR A 33 -0.19 26.44 -4.65
C THR A 33 0.71 25.81 -5.71
N VAL A 34 0.32 25.89 -6.95
CA VAL A 34 1.09 25.37 -8.08
C VAL A 34 1.74 26.54 -8.79
N ARG A 35 3.06 26.48 -9.00
CA ARG A 35 3.79 27.45 -9.82
C ARG A 35 3.92 26.91 -11.22
N THR A 36 3.30 27.60 -12.16
CA THR A 36 3.36 27.30 -13.61
C THR A 36 4.29 28.29 -14.32
N GLY A 37 4.59 28.04 -15.60
CA GLY A 37 5.31 28.99 -16.43
C GLY A 37 4.56 30.31 -16.68
N HIS A 38 3.26 30.37 -16.36
CA HIS A 38 2.38 31.54 -16.52
C HIS A 38 2.13 32.29 -15.21
N GLY A 39 2.65 31.81 -14.09
CA GLY A 39 2.46 32.41 -12.77
C GLY A 39 2.18 31.40 -11.66
N THR A 40 1.70 31.91 -10.54
CA THR A 40 1.31 31.10 -9.39
C THR A 40 -0.20 31.02 -9.35
N GLU A 41 -0.72 29.81 -9.27
CA GLU A 41 -2.16 29.52 -9.11
C GLU A 41 -2.66 29.93 -7.72
N ASP A 42 -3.99 29.98 -7.54
CA ASP A 42 -4.60 30.25 -6.25
C ASP A 42 -4.28 29.17 -5.22
N TRP A 43 -4.22 29.57 -3.96
CA TRP A 43 -3.98 28.63 -2.87
C TRP A 43 -5.18 27.72 -2.66
N PHE A 44 -4.93 26.44 -2.46
CA PHE A 44 -5.97 25.45 -2.15
C PHE A 44 -5.59 24.64 -0.90
N GLN A 45 -6.60 24.22 -0.15
CA GLN A 45 -6.40 23.43 1.07
C GLN A 45 -6.11 21.97 0.77
N ILE A 46 -5.18 21.40 1.52
CA ILE A 46 -4.79 19.98 1.42
C ILE A 46 -5.53 19.20 2.49
N GLY A 47 -6.55 18.42 2.07
CA GLY A 47 -7.34 17.54 2.95
C GLY A 47 -6.97 16.05 2.86
N LYS A 48 -6.03 15.68 1.98
CA LYS A 48 -5.66 14.29 1.69
C LYS A 48 -4.16 14.14 1.43
N GLY A 49 -3.67 12.93 1.63
CA GLY A 49 -2.27 12.58 1.37
C GLY A 49 -1.37 12.74 2.58
N VAL A 50 -0.08 12.55 2.37
CA VAL A 50 1.00 12.91 3.30
C VAL A 50 1.95 13.85 2.61
N ARG A 51 2.56 14.75 3.38
CA ARG A 51 3.48 15.75 2.84
C ARG A 51 4.73 15.10 2.28
N GLN A 52 5.03 15.34 0.99
CA GLN A 52 6.28 14.89 0.39
C GLN A 52 7.50 15.53 1.09
N ALA A 53 8.60 14.79 1.15
CA ALA A 53 9.84 15.19 1.80
C ALA A 53 9.72 15.47 3.32
N CYS A 54 8.62 15.08 3.97
CA CYS A 54 8.48 15.13 5.42
C CYS A 54 8.98 13.81 6.04
N ILE A 55 9.82 13.89 7.04
CA ILE A 55 10.40 12.72 7.74
C ILE A 55 9.32 11.80 8.36
N LEU A 56 8.17 12.35 8.71
CA LEU A 56 7.05 11.59 9.30
C LEU A 56 6.19 10.86 8.26
N SER A 57 6.22 11.29 7.00
CA SER A 57 5.31 10.77 5.98
C SER A 57 5.49 9.28 5.69
N PRO A 58 6.72 8.74 5.58
CA PRO A 58 6.93 7.30 5.44
C PRO A 58 6.40 6.51 6.63
N CYS A 59 6.60 7.02 7.86
CA CYS A 59 6.11 6.36 9.07
C CYS A 59 4.57 6.30 9.11
N LEU A 60 3.91 7.41 8.78
CA LEU A 60 2.44 7.47 8.73
C LEU A 60 1.87 6.56 7.64
N PHE A 61 2.51 6.52 6.48
CA PHE A 61 2.11 5.62 5.41
C PHE A 61 2.30 4.16 5.80
N ASN A 62 3.43 3.81 6.42
CA ASN A 62 3.69 2.45 6.88
C ASN A 62 2.69 1.99 7.94
N LEU A 63 2.30 2.84 8.90
CA LEU A 63 1.25 2.53 9.87
C LEU A 63 -0.11 2.31 9.19
N TYR A 64 -0.41 3.11 8.18
CA TYR A 64 -1.63 2.95 7.40
C TYR A 64 -1.64 1.65 6.60
N ALA A 65 -0.54 1.30 5.96
CA ALA A 65 -0.38 0.04 5.24
C ALA A 65 -0.43 -1.17 6.20
N GLU A 66 0.20 -1.07 7.36
CA GLU A 66 0.16 -2.08 8.41
C GLU A 66 -1.27 -2.38 8.87
N TYR A 67 -2.06 -1.33 9.09
CA TYR A 67 -3.48 -1.47 9.44
C TYR A 67 -4.26 -2.26 8.38
N ILE A 68 -4.05 -1.97 7.10
CA ILE A 68 -4.69 -2.69 6.00
C ILE A 68 -4.32 -4.18 6.03
N ILE A 69 -3.04 -4.48 6.18
CA ILE A 69 -2.52 -5.86 6.17
C ILE A 69 -3.05 -6.67 7.35
N ARG A 70 -3.12 -6.07 8.56
CA ARG A 70 -3.70 -6.71 9.74
C ARG A 70 -5.19 -7.02 9.54
N ASN A 71 -5.96 -6.05 9.05
CA ASN A 71 -7.39 -6.25 8.81
C ASN A 71 -7.67 -7.23 7.67
N ALA A 72 -6.78 -7.35 6.71
CA ALA A 72 -6.84 -8.38 5.68
C ALA A 72 -6.52 -9.79 6.22
N GLY A 73 -6.10 -9.90 7.50
CA GLY A 73 -5.78 -11.19 8.14
C GLY A 73 -4.55 -11.88 7.55
N LEU A 74 -3.62 -11.12 6.97
CA LEU A 74 -2.43 -11.73 6.35
C LEU A 74 -1.45 -12.28 7.39
N GLU A 75 -1.44 -11.75 8.60
CA GLU A 75 -0.56 -12.23 9.67
C GLU A 75 -0.96 -13.64 10.13
N GLU A 76 -2.25 -13.97 10.07
CA GLU A 76 -2.81 -15.27 10.46
C GLU A 76 -2.99 -16.23 9.26
N ALA A 77 -2.77 -15.76 8.04
CA ALA A 77 -2.99 -16.56 6.85
C ALA A 77 -1.99 -17.73 6.77
N GLN A 78 -2.53 -18.94 6.65
CA GLN A 78 -1.73 -20.15 6.41
C GLN A 78 -1.09 -20.14 5.01
N ALA A 79 -1.65 -19.36 4.09
CA ALA A 79 -1.15 -19.13 2.75
C ALA A 79 0.16 -18.31 2.80
N ALA A 80 1.29 -18.99 2.77
CA ALA A 80 2.59 -18.35 2.88
C ALA A 80 3.70 -19.26 2.34
N ILE A 81 4.70 -18.66 1.74
CA ILE A 81 5.92 -19.40 1.36
C ILE A 81 6.79 -19.60 2.60
N LYS A 82 7.26 -20.82 2.82
CA LYS A 82 8.17 -21.13 3.92
C LYS A 82 9.60 -20.79 3.57
N ILE A 83 10.14 -19.75 4.21
CA ILE A 83 11.56 -19.37 4.06
C ILE A 83 12.22 -19.47 5.46
N ALA A 84 13.26 -20.29 5.57
CA ALA A 84 14.00 -20.49 6.83
C ALA A 84 13.08 -20.79 8.04
N ARG A 85 12.08 -21.67 7.86
CA ARG A 85 11.06 -22.07 8.85
C ARG A 85 10.09 -20.95 9.27
N ARG A 86 10.07 -19.83 8.56
CA ARG A 86 9.10 -18.75 8.76
C ARG A 86 8.12 -18.70 7.61
N ASN A 87 6.86 -18.52 7.90
CA ASN A 87 5.84 -18.28 6.89
C ASN A 87 5.92 -16.80 6.47
N ILE A 88 6.15 -16.56 5.18
CA ILE A 88 6.22 -15.22 4.60
C ILE A 88 5.16 -15.15 3.50
N ASN A 89 4.16 -14.32 3.65
CA ASN A 89 3.08 -14.12 2.69
C ASN A 89 3.05 -12.70 2.10
N ASN A 90 3.82 -11.77 2.67
CA ASN A 90 3.98 -10.43 2.12
C ASN A 90 5.36 -9.84 2.41
N LEU A 91 5.84 -9.01 1.50
CA LEU A 91 7.00 -8.13 1.68
C LEU A 91 6.58 -6.72 1.29
N ARG A 92 7.05 -5.75 2.06
CA ARG A 92 6.68 -4.34 1.87
C ARG A 92 7.90 -3.44 1.81
N TYR A 93 7.88 -2.53 0.86
CA TYR A 93 8.86 -1.46 0.74
C TYR A 93 8.16 -0.19 0.30
N ALA A 94 8.03 0.79 1.19
CA ALA A 94 7.25 2.01 0.98
C ALA A 94 5.81 1.68 0.52
N ASP A 95 5.42 2.10 -0.67
CA ASP A 95 4.12 1.83 -1.30
C ASP A 95 4.07 0.52 -2.09
N ASP A 96 5.22 -0.12 -2.33
CA ASP A 96 5.27 -1.41 -3.00
C ASP A 96 5.01 -2.57 -2.03
N THR A 97 4.05 -3.42 -2.38
CA THR A 97 3.74 -4.63 -1.62
C THR A 97 3.80 -5.85 -2.53
N THR A 98 4.56 -6.85 -2.13
CA THR A 98 4.59 -8.16 -2.78
C THR A 98 3.81 -9.16 -1.93
N LEU A 99 2.81 -9.79 -2.51
CA LEU A 99 2.08 -10.91 -1.89
C LEU A 99 2.65 -12.21 -2.41
N MET A 100 2.75 -13.22 -1.53
CA MET A 100 3.32 -14.52 -1.84
C MET A 100 2.41 -15.63 -1.35
N ALA A 101 2.21 -16.65 -2.17
CA ALA A 101 1.44 -17.85 -1.83
C ALA A 101 1.98 -19.06 -2.61
N GLU A 102 1.64 -20.26 -2.16
CA GLU A 102 2.04 -21.50 -2.81
C GLU A 102 1.12 -21.88 -3.99
N SER A 103 -0.12 -21.33 -4.00
CA SER A 103 -1.10 -21.57 -5.08
C SER A 103 -1.70 -20.28 -5.64
N GLU A 104 -2.26 -20.38 -6.84
CA GLU A 104 -2.92 -19.28 -7.54
C GLU A 104 -4.18 -18.83 -6.78
N GLU A 105 -4.96 -19.77 -6.28
CA GLU A 105 -6.20 -19.52 -5.53
C GLU A 105 -5.92 -18.77 -4.23
N GLU A 106 -4.87 -19.17 -3.52
CA GLU A 106 -4.44 -18.51 -2.28
C GLU A 106 -3.99 -17.08 -2.57
N LEU A 107 -3.14 -16.88 -3.59
CA LEU A 107 -2.67 -15.56 -3.97
C LEU A 107 -3.83 -14.64 -4.35
N LYS A 108 -4.80 -15.16 -5.09
CA LYS A 108 -6.02 -14.44 -5.46
C LYS A 108 -6.84 -14.06 -4.23
N SER A 109 -7.01 -14.99 -3.30
CA SER A 109 -7.72 -14.73 -2.04
C SER A 109 -7.05 -13.63 -1.23
N LEU A 110 -5.72 -13.69 -1.07
CA LEU A 110 -4.94 -12.66 -0.37
C LEU A 110 -5.09 -11.28 -1.06
N LEU A 111 -4.95 -11.25 -2.38
CA LEU A 111 -5.06 -10.01 -3.15
C LEU A 111 -6.46 -9.38 -3.02
N MET A 112 -7.51 -10.19 -3.07
CA MET A 112 -8.89 -9.69 -2.91
C MET A 112 -9.13 -9.12 -1.52
N LYS A 113 -8.63 -9.77 -0.45
CA LYS A 113 -8.71 -9.24 0.92
C LYS A 113 -7.99 -7.91 1.06
N VAL A 114 -6.74 -7.82 0.57
CA VAL A 114 -5.97 -6.56 0.61
C VAL A 114 -6.67 -5.47 -0.18
N LYS A 115 -7.22 -5.78 -1.35
CA LYS A 115 -7.98 -4.84 -2.16
C LYS A 115 -9.19 -4.30 -1.41
N GLU A 116 -9.99 -5.18 -0.84
CA GLU A 116 -11.19 -4.80 -0.08
C GLU A 116 -10.85 -3.89 1.10
N GLU A 117 -9.86 -4.27 1.92
CA GLU A 117 -9.43 -3.47 3.06
C GLU A 117 -8.82 -2.12 2.64
N SER A 118 -8.06 -2.10 1.55
CA SER A 118 -7.50 -0.86 0.99
C SER A 118 -8.61 0.11 0.53
N GLU A 119 -9.64 -0.40 -0.15
CA GLU A 119 -10.77 0.40 -0.62
C GLU A 119 -11.58 0.99 0.55
N LYS A 120 -11.79 0.24 1.64
CA LYS A 120 -12.45 0.73 2.85
C LYS A 120 -11.77 1.97 3.43
N VAL A 121 -10.47 2.01 3.38
CA VAL A 121 -9.69 3.15 3.89
C VAL A 121 -9.37 4.21 2.81
N GLY A 122 -9.79 3.99 1.58
CA GLY A 122 -9.65 4.96 0.47
C GLY A 122 -8.28 4.90 -0.22
N LEU A 123 -7.60 3.77 -0.18
CA LEU A 123 -6.47 3.45 -1.06
C LEU A 123 -6.94 2.48 -2.14
N ASN A 124 -6.51 2.75 -3.36
CA ASN A 124 -6.80 1.88 -4.50
C ASN A 124 -5.52 1.19 -4.96
N LEU A 125 -5.61 -0.10 -5.24
CA LEU A 125 -4.51 -0.83 -5.86
C LEU A 125 -4.30 -0.32 -7.29
N ASN A 126 -3.04 -0.05 -7.64
CA ASN A 126 -2.68 0.30 -9.02
C ASN A 126 -2.57 -0.97 -9.86
N ILE A 127 -3.68 -1.36 -10.47
CA ILE A 127 -3.79 -2.57 -11.30
C ILE A 127 -2.83 -2.52 -12.50
N GLN A 128 -2.56 -1.33 -13.05
CA GLN A 128 -1.71 -1.19 -14.25
C GLN A 128 -0.23 -1.50 -13.95
N THR A 129 0.23 -1.23 -12.74
CA THR A 129 1.61 -1.49 -12.32
C THR A 129 1.77 -2.81 -11.57
N THR A 130 0.67 -3.42 -11.13
CA THR A 130 0.70 -4.71 -10.43
C THR A 130 1.07 -5.83 -11.40
N LYS A 131 2.01 -6.68 -11.02
CA LYS A 131 2.53 -7.80 -11.82
C LYS A 131 2.39 -9.09 -11.05
N ILE A 132 2.10 -10.17 -11.77
CA ILE A 132 2.08 -11.52 -11.22
C ILE A 132 3.30 -12.26 -11.72
N MET A 133 3.97 -12.97 -10.81
CA MET A 133 5.10 -13.84 -11.12
C MET A 133 4.81 -15.24 -10.57
N ALA A 134 5.10 -16.26 -11.35
CA ALA A 134 4.96 -17.64 -10.92
C ALA A 134 6.14 -18.47 -11.40
N SER A 135 6.45 -19.54 -10.67
CA SER A 135 7.49 -20.51 -11.02
C SER A 135 6.99 -21.63 -11.94
N GLY A 136 5.71 -21.62 -12.33
CA GLY A 136 5.06 -22.62 -13.17
C GLY A 136 4.09 -22.01 -14.18
N PRO A 137 3.42 -22.83 -15.00
CA PRO A 137 2.44 -22.35 -15.96
C PRO A 137 1.24 -21.72 -15.23
N ILE A 138 0.91 -20.48 -15.59
CA ILE A 138 -0.25 -19.76 -15.08
C ILE A 138 -1.40 -19.98 -16.06
N THR A 139 -2.50 -20.55 -15.57
CA THR A 139 -3.77 -20.56 -16.29
C THR A 139 -4.39 -19.18 -16.18
N SER A 140 -4.86 -18.62 -17.28
CA SER A 140 -5.32 -17.25 -17.46
C SER A 140 -5.99 -16.57 -16.25
N TRP A 141 -5.34 -15.55 -15.69
CA TRP A 141 -5.87 -14.72 -14.62
C TRP A 141 -6.61 -13.51 -15.19
N GLN A 142 -7.86 -13.32 -14.79
CA GLN A 142 -8.60 -12.09 -15.04
C GLN A 142 -9.04 -11.47 -13.70
N ILE A 143 -8.33 -10.42 -13.29
CA ILE A 143 -8.83 -9.49 -12.29
C ILE A 143 -8.96 -8.13 -12.98
N GLY A 144 -10.17 -7.80 -13.49
CA GLY A 144 -10.37 -6.62 -14.33
C GLY A 144 -9.80 -6.79 -15.76
N LYS A 145 -10.14 -5.87 -16.64
CA LYS A 145 -9.98 -6.04 -18.08
C LYS A 145 -8.57 -6.11 -18.65
N GLN A 146 -7.48 -5.96 -17.88
CA GLN A 146 -6.11 -6.09 -18.41
C GLN A 146 -5.09 -6.39 -17.29
N TRP A 147 -4.62 -7.63 -17.22
CA TRP A 147 -3.36 -7.98 -16.59
C TRP A 147 -2.37 -8.39 -17.67
N LYS A 148 -1.19 -7.78 -17.68
CA LYS A 148 -0.11 -8.24 -18.53
C LYS A 148 0.58 -9.44 -17.86
N GLN A 149 0.49 -10.58 -18.49
CA GLN A 149 1.18 -11.79 -18.10
C GLN A 149 2.70 -11.62 -18.34
N TRP A 150 3.49 -11.74 -17.28
CA TRP A 150 4.94 -11.83 -17.40
C TRP A 150 5.40 -13.17 -16.86
N LEU A 151 5.95 -13.99 -17.72
CA LEU A 151 6.70 -15.19 -17.33
C LEU A 151 8.12 -14.73 -16.99
N ALA A 152 8.47 -14.68 -15.71
CA ALA A 152 9.83 -14.48 -15.29
C ALA A 152 10.15 -15.41 -14.13
N LEU A 153 10.98 -16.37 -14.42
CA LEU A 153 11.69 -17.16 -13.41
C LEU A 153 12.63 -16.22 -12.67
N PHE A 154 12.45 -16.02 -11.37
CA PHE A 154 13.44 -15.31 -10.58
C PHE A 154 13.74 -16.04 -9.27
N LEU A 155 14.85 -16.74 -9.31
CA LEU A 155 15.70 -17.00 -8.16
C LEU A 155 16.74 -15.86 -8.11
N GLY A 156 16.53 -14.92 -7.19
CA GLY A 156 17.55 -13.93 -6.82
C GLY A 156 17.57 -12.66 -7.66
N GLY A 157 17.25 -11.55 -7.04
CA GLY A 157 17.54 -10.20 -7.51
C GLY A 157 16.33 -9.28 -7.64
N LEU A 158 16.16 -8.44 -6.65
CA LEU A 158 15.29 -7.26 -6.70
C LEU A 158 15.75 -6.33 -7.84
N GLN A 159 14.97 -6.19 -8.88
CA GLN A 159 15.14 -5.07 -9.80
C GLN A 159 14.14 -3.98 -9.47
N ASN A 160 14.65 -2.90 -8.90
CA ASN A 160 13.95 -1.66 -8.70
C ASN A 160 13.57 -1.06 -10.05
N HIS A 161 12.30 -0.87 -10.29
CA HIS A 161 11.81 0.10 -11.25
C HIS A 161 11.00 1.17 -10.51
N CYS A 162 11.72 2.10 -9.87
CA CYS A 162 11.17 3.42 -9.58
C CYS A 162 11.05 4.17 -10.91
N ARG A 163 9.85 4.47 -11.37
CA ARG A 163 9.57 5.56 -12.30
C ARG A 163 8.70 6.57 -11.57
N TRP A 164 9.30 7.72 -11.34
CA TRP A 164 8.69 8.99 -10.97
C TRP A 164 7.79 9.51 -12.09
#